data_f05bd4351809f77d4d7ad4b8f3445804
#
_entry.id   f05bd4351809f77d4d7ad4b8f3445804
#
_cell.length_a   1.000
_cell.length_b   1.000
_cell.length_c   1.000
_cell.angle_alpha   90.00
_cell.angle_beta   90.00
_cell.angle_gamma   90.00
#
_symmetry.space_group_name_H-M   'P 1'
#
loop_
_entity.id
_entity.type
_entity.pdbx_description
1 polymer ?
#
loop_
_entity_poly.entity_id
_entity_poly.type
_entity_poly.pdbx_seq_one_letter_code
_entity_poly.pdbx_strand_id
1 'polypeptide(L)'
;MFDLDEVTTVTFDSYGTLVDVDDAERALADYVETPESVSRLWRTRSLEYSFLAGQIDAYEPFYELNRHALQYALDSHGVDLSADERDEILSVYHELDVFDDVRPGMERLHEAGYDLYVLSNGNPEMLDSLVDHADIEDLVEDTISADEIRQFKPAADLYRHAAGRTGTPIDRIAHVAGGQFDVMGADHAGMRTVWVNRDDSPPEPFDGEPDATVADIETAAEKLL
;
A
#
# COMPACT_ATOMS: atom_id res chain seq x y z
N MET A 1 -5.07 1.49 26.61
CA MET A 1 -4.03 0.60 26.10
C MET A 1 -4.83 -0.52 25.44
N PHE A 2 -4.88 -0.53 24.13
CA PHE A 2 -5.56 -1.59 23.38
C PHE A 2 -4.67 -2.82 23.38
N ASP A 3 -5.30 -3.99 23.39
CA ASP A 3 -4.62 -5.27 23.55
C ASP A 3 -4.43 -5.87 22.15
N LEU A 4 -3.18 -5.94 21.65
CA LEU A 4 -2.85 -6.62 20.40
C LEU A 4 -2.99 -8.15 20.55
N ASP A 5 -3.08 -8.66 21.79
CA ASP A 5 -3.23 -10.10 22.08
C ASP A 5 -4.55 -10.71 21.55
N GLU A 6 -5.53 -9.89 21.15
CA GLU A 6 -6.80 -10.36 20.56
C GLU A 6 -6.79 -10.41 19.03
N VAL A 7 -5.73 -9.92 18.38
CA VAL A 7 -5.59 -9.95 16.92
C VAL A 7 -5.45 -11.40 16.42
N THR A 8 -6.18 -11.73 15.38
CA THR A 8 -6.13 -13.05 14.74
C THR A 8 -5.84 -12.97 13.24
N THR A 9 -6.03 -11.80 12.66
CA THR A 9 -5.83 -11.54 11.22
C THR A 9 -4.96 -10.31 11.04
N VAL A 10 -4.02 -10.39 10.12
CA VAL A 10 -3.16 -9.25 9.75
C VAL A 10 -3.39 -8.91 8.28
N THR A 11 -3.67 -7.64 8.01
CA THR A 11 -3.73 -7.10 6.66
C THR A 11 -2.52 -6.20 6.41
N PHE A 12 -1.86 -6.36 5.28
CA PHE A 12 -0.71 -5.55 4.87
C PHE A 12 -1.11 -4.62 3.73
N ASP A 13 -0.77 -3.34 3.86
CA ASP A 13 -0.69 -2.49 2.68
C ASP A 13 0.43 -2.99 1.75
N SER A 14 0.40 -2.60 0.48
CA SER A 14 1.33 -3.07 -0.54
C SER A 14 2.46 -2.07 -0.82
N TYR A 15 2.12 -0.95 -1.45
CA TYR A 15 3.06 0.03 -1.99
C TYR A 15 3.66 0.93 -0.91
N GLY A 16 4.98 0.85 -0.72
CA GLY A 16 5.70 1.53 0.37
C GLY A 16 5.64 0.77 1.70
N THR A 17 5.03 -0.43 1.72
CA THR A 17 4.96 -1.33 2.87
C THR A 17 5.67 -2.64 2.60
N LEU A 18 5.24 -3.39 1.58
CA LEU A 18 5.85 -4.63 1.12
C LEU A 18 6.86 -4.41 0.00
N VAL A 19 6.61 -3.44 -0.87
CA VAL A 19 7.48 -3.10 -2.02
C VAL A 19 7.92 -1.65 -1.98
N ASP A 20 9.14 -1.40 -2.48
CA ASP A 20 9.75 -0.09 -2.50
C ASP A 20 9.27 0.73 -3.72
N VAL A 21 8.46 1.74 -3.46
CA VAL A 21 7.95 2.64 -4.50
C VAL A 21 9.01 3.62 -5.04
N ASP A 22 10.17 3.74 -4.38
CA ASP A 22 11.28 4.56 -4.87
C ASP A 22 11.91 3.95 -6.13
N ASP A 23 11.73 2.65 -6.37
CA ASP A 23 12.11 1.99 -7.61
C ASP A 23 11.47 2.60 -8.87
N ALA A 24 10.32 3.23 -8.76
CA ALA A 24 9.72 3.98 -9.86
C ALA A 24 10.66 5.08 -10.41
N GLU A 25 11.61 5.57 -9.60
CA GLU A 25 12.66 6.49 -10.04
C GLU A 25 13.61 5.83 -11.06
N ARG A 26 13.96 4.55 -10.84
CA ARG A 26 14.84 3.81 -11.76
C ARG A 26 14.23 3.66 -13.16
N ALA A 27 12.92 3.42 -13.23
CA ALA A 27 12.21 3.32 -14.52
C ALA A 27 12.23 4.63 -15.31
N LEU A 28 12.39 5.77 -14.64
CA LEU A 28 12.44 7.09 -15.27
C LEU A 28 13.87 7.50 -15.70
N ALA A 29 14.92 6.83 -15.21
CA ALA A 29 16.31 7.28 -15.35
C ALA A 29 16.79 7.44 -16.81
N ASP A 30 16.29 6.60 -17.71
CA ASP A 30 16.66 6.64 -19.14
C ASP A 30 15.82 7.65 -19.95
N TYR A 31 14.78 8.22 -19.36
CA TYR A 31 13.80 9.08 -20.03
C TYR A 31 13.84 10.54 -19.62
N VAL A 32 14.30 10.84 -18.39
CA VAL A 32 14.25 12.18 -17.83
C VAL A 32 15.56 12.59 -17.14
N GLU A 33 15.86 13.89 -17.12
CA GLU A 33 17.07 14.42 -16.48
C GLU A 33 16.99 14.43 -14.94
N THR A 34 15.78 14.45 -14.38
CA THR A 34 15.52 14.55 -12.93
C THR A 34 14.53 13.49 -12.46
N PRO A 35 14.90 12.19 -12.49
CA PRO A 35 14.01 11.06 -12.17
C PRO A 35 13.35 11.19 -10.79
N GLU A 36 14.11 11.53 -9.75
CA GLU A 36 13.63 11.73 -8.38
C GLU A 36 12.47 12.75 -8.31
N SER A 37 12.61 13.89 -8.99
CA SER A 37 11.60 14.95 -8.96
C SER A 37 10.31 14.53 -9.68
N VAL A 38 10.45 13.85 -10.82
CA VAL A 38 9.31 13.32 -11.60
C VAL A 38 8.62 12.21 -10.82
N SER A 39 9.37 11.23 -10.27
CA SER A 39 8.84 10.13 -9.48
C SER A 39 8.07 10.62 -8.25
N ARG A 40 8.63 11.56 -7.49
CA ARG A 40 7.96 12.14 -6.33
C ARG A 40 6.64 12.82 -6.71
N LEU A 41 6.62 13.62 -7.81
CA LEU A 41 5.39 14.25 -8.28
C LEU A 41 4.38 13.22 -8.77
N TRP A 42 4.82 12.20 -9.50
CA TRP A 42 4.00 11.09 -9.97
C TRP A 42 3.30 10.40 -8.80
N ARG A 43 4.04 9.92 -7.79
CA ARG A 43 3.48 9.26 -6.60
C ARG A 43 2.52 10.16 -5.81
N THR A 44 2.88 11.43 -5.62
CA THR A 44 2.00 12.39 -4.95
C THR A 44 0.67 12.54 -5.69
N ARG A 45 0.71 12.66 -7.03
CA ARG A 45 -0.51 12.80 -7.85
C ARG A 45 -1.34 11.52 -7.89
N SER A 46 -0.72 10.34 -7.88
CA SER A 46 -1.44 9.06 -7.80
C SER A 46 -2.32 8.99 -6.55
N LEU A 47 -1.77 9.38 -5.39
CA LEU A 47 -2.54 9.46 -4.14
C LEU A 47 -3.59 10.56 -4.15
N GLU A 48 -3.26 11.75 -4.62
CA GLU A 48 -4.24 12.85 -4.72
C GLU A 48 -5.42 12.47 -5.63
N TYR A 49 -5.16 11.79 -6.75
CA TYR A 49 -6.21 11.35 -7.66
C TYR A 49 -7.08 10.25 -7.05
N SER A 50 -6.51 9.33 -6.28
CA SER A 50 -7.29 8.32 -5.56
C SER A 50 -8.22 8.95 -4.52
N PHE A 51 -7.73 9.94 -3.76
CA PHE A 51 -8.57 10.69 -2.82
C PHE A 51 -9.68 11.47 -3.53
N LEU A 52 -9.33 12.15 -4.62
CA LEU A 52 -10.28 12.95 -5.39
C LEU A 52 -11.35 12.06 -6.04
N ALA A 53 -10.93 10.94 -6.64
CA ALA A 53 -11.84 10.02 -7.33
C ALA A 53 -12.97 9.53 -6.41
N GLY A 54 -12.63 9.21 -5.15
CA GLY A 54 -13.61 8.84 -4.13
C GLY A 54 -14.58 9.99 -3.74
N GLN A 55 -14.12 11.24 -3.81
CA GLN A 55 -14.94 12.41 -3.42
C GLN A 55 -15.91 12.86 -4.52
N ILE A 56 -15.56 12.69 -5.79
CA ILE A 56 -16.34 13.19 -6.93
C ILE A 56 -17.06 12.07 -7.70
N ASP A 57 -17.06 10.84 -7.16
CA ASP A 57 -17.68 9.66 -7.80
C ASP A 57 -17.13 9.38 -9.22
N ALA A 58 -15.80 9.54 -9.38
CA ALA A 58 -15.07 9.33 -10.64
C ALA A 58 -14.03 8.20 -10.49
N TYR A 59 -14.49 7.05 -10.03
CA TYR A 59 -13.62 5.90 -9.82
C TYR A 59 -13.08 5.35 -11.14
N GLU A 60 -11.76 5.21 -11.21
CA GLU A 60 -11.03 4.42 -12.19
C GLU A 60 -10.07 3.47 -11.45
N PRO A 61 -9.64 2.32 -12.03
CA PRO A 61 -8.63 1.46 -11.42
C PRO A 61 -7.36 2.22 -11.06
N PHE A 62 -6.70 1.85 -9.98
CA PHE A 62 -5.52 2.57 -9.50
C PHE A 62 -4.39 2.65 -10.55
N TYR A 63 -4.23 1.62 -11.38
CA TYR A 63 -3.27 1.62 -12.49
C TYR A 63 -3.54 2.76 -13.49
N GLU A 64 -4.81 3.06 -13.78
CA GLU A 64 -5.17 4.18 -14.65
C GLU A 64 -4.93 5.53 -13.98
N LEU A 65 -5.21 5.65 -12.68
CA LEU A 65 -4.86 6.86 -11.92
C LEU A 65 -3.33 7.10 -11.90
N ASN A 66 -2.54 6.02 -11.77
CA ASN A 66 -1.08 6.08 -11.91
C ASN A 66 -0.65 6.54 -13.31
N ARG A 67 -1.31 6.07 -14.36
CA ARG A 67 -1.07 6.49 -15.76
C ARG A 67 -1.32 7.99 -15.93
N HIS A 68 -2.43 8.50 -15.43
CA HIS A 68 -2.75 9.92 -15.45
C HIS A 68 -1.75 10.76 -14.64
N ALA A 69 -1.35 10.26 -13.48
CA ALA A 69 -0.38 10.91 -12.62
C ALA A 69 1.02 10.97 -13.25
N LEU A 70 1.47 9.90 -13.90
CA LEU A 70 2.71 9.87 -14.67
C LEU A 70 2.68 10.90 -15.79
N GLN A 71 1.62 10.93 -16.59
CA GLN A 71 1.45 11.93 -17.66
C GLN A 71 1.55 13.35 -17.11
N TYR A 72 0.84 13.65 -16.02
CA TYR A 72 0.90 14.96 -15.39
C TYR A 72 2.31 15.33 -14.91
N ALA A 73 3.03 14.35 -14.30
CA ALA A 73 4.39 14.59 -13.82
C ALA A 73 5.36 14.87 -14.98
N LEU A 74 5.28 14.13 -16.09
CA LEU A 74 6.07 14.34 -17.29
C LEU A 74 5.79 15.71 -17.91
N ASP A 75 4.51 16.05 -18.13
CA ASP A 75 4.09 17.35 -18.68
C ASP A 75 4.59 18.52 -17.84
N SER A 76 4.53 18.38 -16.50
CA SER A 76 4.99 19.40 -15.55
C SER A 76 6.50 19.66 -15.63
N HIS A 77 7.27 18.67 -16.10
CA HIS A 77 8.72 18.77 -16.31
C HIS A 77 9.08 19.04 -17.79
N GLY A 78 8.09 19.23 -18.67
CA GLY A 78 8.31 19.51 -20.09
C GLY A 78 8.84 18.29 -20.87
N VAL A 79 8.57 17.09 -20.39
CA VAL A 79 9.00 15.83 -21.02
C VAL A 79 7.85 15.27 -21.85
N ASP A 80 8.11 15.04 -23.13
CA ASP A 80 7.15 14.47 -24.09
C ASP A 80 7.58 13.06 -24.47
N LEU A 81 6.88 12.05 -23.94
CA LEU A 81 7.08 10.64 -24.23
C LEU A 81 5.90 10.05 -25.01
N SER A 82 6.18 9.08 -25.85
CA SER A 82 5.13 8.29 -26.52
C SER A 82 4.28 7.50 -25.52
N ALA A 83 3.12 7.01 -25.96
CA ALA A 83 2.29 6.15 -25.13
C ALA A 83 3.02 4.86 -24.72
N ASP A 84 3.77 4.26 -25.66
CA ASP A 84 4.51 3.01 -25.42
C ASP A 84 5.61 3.21 -24.35
N GLU A 85 6.35 4.34 -24.41
CA GLU A 85 7.38 4.66 -23.39
C GLU A 85 6.75 4.89 -22.01
N ARG A 86 5.60 5.57 -21.94
CA ARG A 86 4.89 5.73 -20.67
C ARG A 86 4.37 4.41 -20.12
N ASP A 87 3.89 3.52 -20.96
CA ASP A 87 3.42 2.20 -20.56
C ASP A 87 4.59 1.33 -20.07
N GLU A 88 5.78 1.44 -20.69
CA GLU A 88 7.00 0.79 -20.22
C GLU A 88 7.41 1.31 -18.82
N ILE A 89 7.42 2.62 -18.60
CA ILE A 89 7.71 3.20 -17.27
C ILE A 89 6.67 2.74 -16.25
N LEU A 90 5.39 2.77 -16.60
CA LEU A 90 4.30 2.40 -15.69
C LEU A 90 4.36 0.92 -15.29
N SER A 91 4.88 0.05 -16.16
CA SER A 91 4.97 -1.40 -15.92
C SER A 91 5.85 -1.75 -14.71
N VAL A 92 6.73 -0.83 -14.24
CA VAL A 92 7.55 -1.03 -13.04
C VAL A 92 6.71 -1.37 -11.80
N TYR A 93 5.45 -0.93 -11.75
CA TYR A 93 4.56 -1.25 -10.63
C TYR A 93 4.21 -2.75 -10.51
N HIS A 94 4.55 -3.55 -11.49
CA HIS A 94 4.43 -5.02 -11.44
C HIS A 94 5.70 -5.72 -10.92
N GLU A 95 6.84 -4.99 -10.81
CA GLU A 95 8.16 -5.56 -10.52
C GLU A 95 8.98 -4.68 -9.54
N LEU A 96 8.30 -3.89 -8.70
CA LEU A 96 8.98 -3.07 -7.67
C LEU A 96 9.77 -3.97 -6.71
N ASP A 97 10.95 -3.52 -6.29
CA ASP A 97 11.79 -4.26 -5.33
C ASP A 97 11.02 -4.53 -4.04
N VAL A 98 11.09 -5.76 -3.57
CA VAL A 98 10.49 -6.20 -2.30
C VAL A 98 11.47 -5.92 -1.18
N PHE A 99 11.01 -5.35 -0.06
CA PHE A 99 11.87 -5.16 1.09
C PHE A 99 12.29 -6.52 1.69
N ASP A 100 13.57 -6.65 2.08
CA ASP A 100 14.16 -7.89 2.58
C ASP A 100 13.49 -8.45 3.84
N ASP A 101 12.82 -7.61 4.63
CA ASP A 101 12.12 -7.94 5.88
C ASP A 101 10.70 -8.50 5.67
N VAL A 102 10.17 -8.45 4.45
CA VAL A 102 8.77 -8.80 4.16
C VAL A 102 8.52 -10.28 4.38
N ARG A 103 9.17 -11.14 3.59
CA ARG A 103 8.94 -12.58 3.70
C ARG A 103 9.27 -13.11 5.10
N PRO A 104 10.44 -12.79 5.72
CA PRO A 104 10.75 -13.28 7.07
C PRO A 104 9.74 -12.85 8.14
N GLY A 105 9.26 -11.59 8.08
CA GLY A 105 8.26 -11.10 9.03
C GLY A 105 6.89 -11.75 8.85
N MET A 106 6.46 -11.93 7.59
CA MET A 106 5.19 -12.60 7.28
C MET A 106 5.23 -14.10 7.64
N GLU A 107 6.33 -14.82 7.36
CA GLU A 107 6.50 -16.21 7.76
C GLU A 107 6.34 -16.40 9.27
N ARG A 108 6.91 -15.52 10.09
CA ARG A 108 6.78 -15.60 11.56
C ARG A 108 5.32 -15.45 12.02
N LEU A 109 4.54 -14.57 11.41
CA LEU A 109 3.13 -14.40 11.72
C LEU A 109 2.30 -15.59 11.24
N HIS A 110 2.57 -16.10 10.04
CA HIS A 110 1.90 -17.28 9.49
C HIS A 110 2.17 -18.52 10.36
N GLU A 111 3.43 -18.76 10.76
CA GLU A 111 3.80 -19.84 11.67
C GLU A 111 3.16 -19.74 13.05
N ALA A 112 2.88 -18.52 13.52
CA ALA A 112 2.15 -18.27 14.76
C ALA A 112 0.63 -18.45 14.65
N GLY A 113 0.12 -18.68 13.43
CA GLY A 113 -1.27 -18.98 13.15
C GLY A 113 -2.17 -17.77 12.88
N TYR A 114 -1.58 -16.65 12.47
CA TYR A 114 -2.34 -15.51 11.96
C TYR A 114 -2.79 -15.75 10.52
N ASP A 115 -4.02 -15.36 10.19
CA ASP A 115 -4.50 -15.27 8.82
C ASP A 115 -3.96 -13.98 8.18
N LEU A 116 -3.20 -14.08 7.08
CA LEU A 116 -2.54 -12.94 6.44
C LEU A 116 -3.22 -12.56 5.13
N TYR A 117 -3.41 -11.27 4.90
CA TYR A 117 -4.02 -10.71 3.69
C TYR A 117 -3.25 -9.49 3.18
N VAL A 118 -3.30 -9.22 1.88
CA VAL A 118 -2.89 -7.94 1.33
C VAL A 118 -4.13 -7.07 1.12
N LEU A 119 -4.16 -5.86 1.68
CA LEU A 119 -5.22 -4.86 1.49
C LEU A 119 -4.66 -3.64 0.78
N SER A 120 -5.08 -3.37 -0.44
CA SER A 120 -4.42 -2.38 -1.30
C SER A 120 -5.39 -1.52 -2.12
N ASN A 121 -4.88 -0.34 -2.52
CA ASN A 121 -5.48 0.49 -3.56
C ASN A 121 -5.25 -0.10 -4.98
N GLY A 122 -4.26 -0.97 -5.15
CA GLY A 122 -3.96 -1.65 -6.41
C GLY A 122 -5.14 -2.46 -6.93
N ASN A 123 -5.33 -2.48 -8.25
CA ASN A 123 -6.32 -3.35 -8.88
C ASN A 123 -5.82 -4.81 -8.92
N PRO A 124 -6.71 -5.80 -9.15
CA PRO A 124 -6.37 -7.22 -9.00
C PRO A 124 -5.09 -7.66 -9.73
N GLU A 125 -4.89 -7.23 -10.99
CA GLU A 125 -3.72 -7.61 -11.77
C GLU A 125 -2.40 -7.09 -11.16
N MET A 126 -2.43 -5.92 -10.51
CA MET A 126 -1.28 -5.39 -9.78
C MET A 126 -0.98 -6.23 -8.54
N LEU A 127 -2.01 -6.70 -7.83
CA LEU A 127 -1.86 -7.50 -6.63
C LEU A 127 -1.41 -8.93 -6.94
N ASP A 128 -1.91 -9.52 -8.02
CA ASP A 128 -1.45 -10.84 -8.50
C ASP A 128 0.06 -10.79 -8.81
N SER A 129 0.50 -9.75 -9.56
CA SER A 129 1.93 -9.54 -9.86
C SER A 129 2.76 -9.33 -8.60
N LEU A 130 2.26 -8.54 -7.64
CA LEU A 130 2.95 -8.25 -6.39
C LEU A 130 3.16 -9.52 -5.55
N VAL A 131 2.12 -10.31 -5.36
CA VAL A 131 2.17 -11.54 -4.56
C VAL A 131 3.13 -12.56 -5.17
N ASP A 132 3.09 -12.72 -6.51
CA ASP A 132 4.01 -13.60 -7.25
C ASP A 132 5.46 -13.09 -7.14
N HIS A 133 5.69 -11.79 -7.42
CA HIS A 133 7.02 -11.19 -7.39
C HIS A 133 7.64 -11.18 -5.98
N ALA A 134 6.83 -10.95 -4.94
CA ALA A 134 7.27 -10.97 -3.55
C ALA A 134 7.45 -12.39 -2.99
N ASP A 135 7.10 -13.44 -3.74
CA ASP A 135 7.17 -14.83 -3.30
C ASP A 135 6.43 -15.06 -1.96
N ILE A 136 5.21 -14.50 -1.84
CA ILE A 136 4.37 -14.58 -0.62
C ILE A 136 3.02 -15.26 -0.86
N GLU A 137 2.80 -15.87 -2.03
CA GLU A 137 1.55 -16.58 -2.36
C GLU A 137 1.23 -17.70 -1.34
N ASP A 138 2.24 -18.37 -0.81
CA ASP A 138 2.12 -19.43 0.17
C ASP A 138 1.84 -18.94 1.61
N LEU A 139 1.92 -17.62 1.85
CA LEU A 139 1.75 -17.01 3.17
C LEU A 139 0.42 -16.25 3.31
N VAL A 140 -0.15 -15.77 2.21
CA VAL A 140 -1.39 -14.98 2.24
C VAL A 140 -2.60 -15.82 1.87
N GLU A 141 -3.70 -15.63 2.61
CA GLU A 141 -4.98 -16.27 2.31
C GLU A 141 -5.62 -15.69 1.04
N ASP A 142 -5.51 -14.35 0.86
CA ASP A 142 -6.07 -13.66 -0.30
C ASP A 142 -5.56 -12.22 -0.40
N THR A 143 -5.85 -11.58 -1.53
CA THR A 143 -5.67 -10.13 -1.73
C THR A 143 -7.03 -9.43 -1.77
N ILE A 144 -7.10 -8.21 -1.21
CA ILE A 144 -8.31 -7.40 -1.14
C ILE A 144 -8.03 -6.06 -1.81
N SER A 145 -8.66 -5.86 -2.96
CA SER A 145 -8.48 -4.67 -3.78
C SER A 145 -9.55 -3.62 -3.52
N ALA A 146 -9.17 -2.35 -3.55
CA ALA A 146 -10.09 -1.22 -3.58
C ALA A 146 -11.09 -1.28 -4.76
N ASP A 147 -10.71 -1.99 -5.83
CA ASP A 147 -11.53 -2.22 -7.03
C ASP A 147 -12.85 -2.96 -6.70
N GLU A 148 -12.82 -3.83 -5.68
CA GLU A 148 -13.98 -4.63 -5.27
C GLU A 148 -15.18 -3.78 -4.85
N ILE A 149 -14.91 -2.62 -4.25
CA ILE A 149 -15.96 -1.70 -3.78
C ILE A 149 -15.88 -0.32 -4.42
N ARG A 150 -14.89 -0.09 -5.29
CA ARG A 150 -14.64 1.17 -5.97
C ARG A 150 -14.45 2.34 -5.00
N GLN A 151 -13.73 2.07 -3.92
CA GLN A 151 -13.39 3.04 -2.87
C GLN A 151 -11.94 2.83 -2.45
N PHE A 152 -11.15 3.91 -2.53
CA PHE A 152 -9.73 3.89 -2.13
C PHE A 152 -9.55 4.15 -0.63
N LYS A 153 -8.46 3.65 -0.06
CA LYS A 153 -7.92 4.13 1.21
C LYS A 153 -7.77 5.66 1.16
N PRO A 154 -8.04 6.38 2.23
CA PRO A 154 -8.37 5.92 3.59
C PRO A 154 -9.88 5.80 3.86
N ALA A 155 -10.73 5.55 2.87
CA ALA A 155 -12.17 5.42 3.09
C ALA A 155 -12.46 4.23 4.02
N ALA A 156 -13.18 4.49 5.12
CA ALA A 156 -13.50 3.48 6.13
C ALA A 156 -14.25 2.25 5.57
N ASP A 157 -14.94 2.41 4.46
CA ASP A 157 -15.69 1.32 3.84
C ASP A 157 -14.78 0.23 3.28
N LEU A 158 -13.54 0.56 2.84
CA LEU A 158 -12.59 -0.43 2.36
C LEU A 158 -12.08 -1.33 3.51
N TYR A 159 -11.79 -0.78 4.66
CA TYR A 159 -11.36 -1.56 5.84
C TYR A 159 -12.50 -2.40 6.41
N ARG A 160 -13.74 -1.89 6.40
CA ARG A 160 -14.94 -2.67 6.76
C ARG A 160 -15.21 -3.79 5.75
N HIS A 161 -14.98 -3.53 4.48
CA HIS A 161 -15.02 -4.56 3.44
C HIS A 161 -14.00 -5.66 3.70
N ALA A 162 -12.76 -5.29 4.05
CA ALA A 162 -11.72 -6.25 4.43
C ALA A 162 -12.15 -7.11 5.62
N ALA A 163 -12.76 -6.54 6.66
CA ALA A 163 -13.33 -7.31 7.76
C ALA A 163 -14.42 -8.29 7.31
N GLY A 164 -15.26 -7.88 6.34
CA GLY A 164 -16.25 -8.77 5.73
C GLY A 164 -15.64 -9.90 4.90
N ARG A 165 -14.55 -9.62 4.15
CA ARG A 165 -13.84 -10.58 3.32
C ARG A 165 -13.09 -11.63 4.14
N THR A 166 -12.44 -11.20 5.22
CA THR A 166 -11.69 -12.09 6.13
C THR A 166 -12.61 -12.86 7.08
N GLY A 167 -13.83 -12.39 7.29
CA GLY A 167 -14.75 -12.96 8.28
C GLY A 167 -14.33 -12.68 9.73
N THR A 168 -13.35 -11.79 9.93
CA THR A 168 -12.81 -11.43 11.24
C THR A 168 -13.46 -10.13 11.74
N PRO A 169 -13.87 -10.03 13.02
CA PRO A 169 -14.29 -8.76 13.60
C PRO A 169 -13.22 -7.69 13.41
N ILE A 170 -13.63 -6.47 13.01
CA ILE A 170 -12.71 -5.41 12.61
C ILE A 170 -11.69 -5.03 13.70
N ASP A 171 -12.08 -5.12 14.97
CA ASP A 171 -11.25 -4.86 16.15
C ASP A 171 -10.25 -5.97 16.47
N ARG A 172 -10.29 -7.10 15.72
CA ARG A 172 -9.35 -8.22 15.77
C ARG A 172 -8.46 -8.31 14.54
N ILE A 173 -8.52 -7.32 13.67
CA ILE A 173 -7.64 -7.19 12.51
C ILE A 173 -6.57 -6.15 12.84
N ALA A 174 -5.29 -6.49 12.65
CA ALA A 174 -4.22 -5.51 12.61
C ALA A 174 -3.93 -5.13 11.17
N HIS A 175 -3.93 -3.82 10.87
CA HIS A 175 -3.48 -3.30 9.59
C HIS A 175 -2.06 -2.76 9.70
N VAL A 176 -1.15 -3.31 8.92
CA VAL A 176 0.27 -2.96 8.86
C VAL A 176 0.52 -2.12 7.62
N ALA A 177 0.92 -0.88 7.76
CA ALA A 177 1.08 0.04 6.64
C ALA A 177 2.22 1.05 6.84
N GLY A 178 2.94 1.39 5.75
CA GLY A 178 3.95 2.44 5.70
C GLY A 178 3.33 3.84 5.58
N GLY A 179 2.19 3.96 4.89
CA GLY A 179 1.50 5.22 4.70
C GLY A 179 0.68 5.67 5.90
N GLN A 180 0.99 6.85 6.48
CA GLN A 180 0.26 7.37 7.66
C GLN A 180 -1.23 7.59 7.40
N PHE A 181 -1.63 8.02 6.20
CA PHE A 181 -3.06 8.16 5.84
C PHE A 181 -3.80 6.82 5.84
N ASP A 182 -3.13 5.74 5.49
CA ASP A 182 -3.67 4.39 5.53
C ASP A 182 -3.87 3.93 6.97
N VAL A 183 -2.84 4.14 7.82
CA VAL A 183 -2.92 3.88 9.28
C VAL A 183 -4.09 4.63 9.90
N MET A 184 -4.23 5.93 9.63
CA MET A 184 -5.34 6.75 10.14
C MET A 184 -6.71 6.22 9.67
N GLY A 185 -6.82 5.85 8.40
CA GLY A 185 -8.06 5.31 7.84
C GLY A 185 -8.47 4.00 8.50
N ALA A 186 -7.51 3.11 8.73
CA ALA A 186 -7.71 1.82 9.40
C ALA A 186 -8.12 2.00 10.87
N ASP A 187 -7.45 2.88 11.62
CA ASP A 187 -7.79 3.23 13.00
C ASP A 187 -9.21 3.77 13.10
N HIS A 188 -9.58 4.75 12.27
CA HIS A 188 -10.93 5.31 12.23
C HIS A 188 -12.01 4.31 11.83
N ALA A 189 -11.66 3.28 11.06
CA ALA A 189 -12.56 2.19 10.73
C ALA A 189 -12.73 1.20 11.88
N GLY A 190 -11.81 1.18 12.85
CA GLY A 190 -11.82 0.34 14.05
C GLY A 190 -10.87 -0.85 14.02
N MET A 191 -9.91 -0.90 13.09
CA MET A 191 -8.81 -1.87 13.10
C MET A 191 -7.76 -1.52 14.16
N ARG A 192 -6.93 -2.49 14.52
CA ARG A 192 -5.63 -2.25 15.15
C ARG A 192 -4.65 -1.81 14.09
N THR A 193 -3.69 -0.94 14.46
CA THR A 193 -2.80 -0.36 13.46
C THR A 193 -1.33 -0.44 13.87
N VAL A 194 -0.50 -0.83 12.90
CA VAL A 194 0.95 -0.83 13.02
C VAL A 194 1.52 0.04 11.91
N TRP A 195 2.15 1.14 12.27
CA TRP A 195 2.83 2.00 11.31
C TRP A 195 4.27 1.53 11.09
N VAL A 196 4.58 1.14 9.84
CA VAL A 196 5.94 0.80 9.40
C VAL A 196 6.65 2.06 8.93
N ASN A 197 7.40 2.68 9.83
CA ASN A 197 8.10 3.94 9.59
C ASN A 197 9.56 3.68 9.17
N ARG A 198 9.76 3.29 7.91
CA ARG A 198 11.08 2.94 7.38
C ARG A 198 12.06 4.11 7.35
N ASP A 199 11.56 5.33 7.15
CA ASP A 199 12.36 6.54 6.91
C ASP A 199 12.54 7.41 8.16
N ASP A 200 12.11 6.94 9.34
CA ASP A 200 12.09 7.73 10.59
C ASP A 200 11.38 9.10 10.39
N SER A 201 10.29 9.07 9.62
CA SER A 201 9.48 10.26 9.34
C SER A 201 8.76 10.75 10.59
N PRO A 202 8.56 12.07 10.76
CA PRO A 202 7.76 12.58 11.87
C PRO A 202 6.31 12.10 11.72
N PRO A 203 5.60 11.83 12.85
CA PRO A 203 4.18 11.53 12.81
C PRO A 203 3.40 12.74 12.31
N GLU A 204 2.34 12.46 11.53
CA GLU A 204 1.40 13.50 11.13
C GLU A 204 0.72 14.10 12.37
N PRO A 205 0.59 15.43 12.46
CA PRO A 205 -0.10 16.08 13.59
C PRO A 205 -1.62 15.99 13.49
N PHE A 206 -2.13 15.29 12.49
CA PHE A 206 -3.54 15.03 12.28
C PHE A 206 -3.94 13.76 13.02
N ASP A 207 -5.20 13.62 13.39
CA ASP A 207 -5.75 12.57 14.24
C ASP A 207 -5.45 11.13 13.75
N GLY A 208 -5.22 10.18 14.68
CA GLY A 208 -4.95 8.76 14.40
C GLY A 208 -3.54 8.32 14.82
N GLU A 209 -3.33 8.13 16.15
CA GLU A 209 -2.09 7.54 16.64
C GLU A 209 -2.12 6.00 16.39
N PRO A 210 -1.08 5.41 15.79
CA PRO A 210 -1.00 3.96 15.62
C PRO A 210 -0.87 3.24 16.97
N ASP A 211 -1.39 2.02 17.08
CA ASP A 211 -1.18 1.18 18.27
C ASP A 211 0.30 0.83 18.45
N ALA A 212 1.05 0.71 17.35
CA ALA A 212 2.51 0.56 17.36
C ALA A 212 3.17 1.26 16.17
N THR A 213 4.41 1.75 16.39
CA THR A 213 5.31 2.22 15.33
C THR A 213 6.56 1.35 15.32
N VAL A 214 6.94 0.88 14.14
CA VAL A 214 8.06 -0.06 13.93
C VAL A 214 8.88 0.37 12.71
N ALA A 215 10.09 -0.16 12.57
CA ALA A 215 10.96 0.18 11.44
C ALA A 215 10.70 -0.69 10.19
N ASP A 216 10.21 -1.93 10.37
CA ASP A 216 10.11 -2.97 9.34
C ASP A 216 9.04 -4.02 9.69
N ILE A 217 8.79 -4.96 8.77
CA ILE A 217 7.77 -6.00 8.93
C ILE A 217 8.22 -7.06 9.97
N GLU A 218 9.51 -7.36 10.07
CA GLU A 218 10.01 -8.27 11.12
C GLU A 218 9.71 -7.73 12.51
N THR A 219 9.95 -6.43 12.73
CA THR A 219 9.63 -5.77 14.00
C THR A 219 8.12 -5.66 14.21
N ALA A 220 7.31 -5.50 13.14
CA ALA A 220 5.85 -5.57 13.23
C ALA A 220 5.40 -6.96 13.72
N ALA A 221 5.98 -8.02 13.18
CA ALA A 221 5.72 -9.38 13.65
C ALA A 221 6.07 -9.56 15.13
N GLU A 222 7.20 -9.01 15.61
CA GLU A 222 7.57 -9.04 17.03
C GLU A 222 6.57 -8.35 17.96
N LYS A 223 5.88 -7.33 17.45
CA LYS A 223 4.87 -6.59 18.22
C LYS A 223 3.54 -7.30 18.32
N LEU A 224 3.23 -8.14 17.34
CA LEU A 224 1.98 -8.89 17.25
C LEU A 224 2.07 -10.28 17.90
N LEU A 225 3.28 -10.81 18.11
CA LEU A 225 3.58 -12.08 18.79
C LEU A 225 3.73 -11.91 20.31
#